data_143ef0aa35f9019448b5b258833640ae
#
_entry.id   143ef0aa35f9019448b5b258833640ae
#
_cell.length_a   1.000
_cell.length_b   1.000
_cell.length_c   1.000
_cell.angle_alpha   90.00
_cell.angle_beta   90.00
_cell.angle_gamma   90.00
#
_symmetry.space_group_name_H-M   'P 1'
#
loop_
_entity.id
_entity.type
_entity.pdbx_description
1 polymer ?
#
loop_
_entity_poly.entity_id
_entity_poly.type
_entity_poly.pdbx_seq_one_letter_code
_entity_poly.pdbx_strand_id
1 'polypeptide(L)'
;MTHFWQGLRSGRWLTAARARGYSLILLAICALAITGWIAVSDGLIDRNGKPLGTDFSNVYAAGSLTWQGRPAEAYEPALQHAAEKAVFGGREVPFYGWHYPPFFFAVAVLVAAVPYAWGLAIWLAASFAAYLAVMRAIGRASCRERVYHPV
;
A
#
# COMPACT_ATOMS: atom_id res chain seq x y z
N MET A 1 -25.28 10.93 -33.28
CA MET A 1 -24.16 10.18 -32.70
C MET A 1 -22.83 10.97 -32.67
N THR A 2 -22.57 11.89 -33.60
CA THR A 2 -21.32 12.65 -33.70
C THR A 2 -21.03 13.61 -32.53
N HIS A 3 -22.03 14.27 -31.98
CA HIS A 3 -21.86 15.24 -30.87
C HIS A 3 -21.39 14.60 -29.54
N PHE A 4 -21.81 13.36 -29.24
CA PHE A 4 -21.38 12.64 -28.06
C PHE A 4 -19.87 12.33 -28.11
N TRP A 5 -19.40 11.81 -29.23
CA TRP A 5 -17.98 11.48 -29.44
C TRP A 5 -17.09 12.72 -29.47
N GLN A 6 -17.57 13.83 -30.02
CA GLN A 6 -16.86 15.11 -30.00
C GLN A 6 -16.74 15.66 -28.56
N GLY A 7 -17.80 15.53 -27.75
CA GLY A 7 -17.77 15.89 -26.32
C GLY A 7 -16.73 15.10 -25.54
N LEU A 8 -16.65 13.79 -25.76
CA LEU A 8 -15.65 12.93 -25.11
C LEU A 8 -14.22 13.29 -25.54
N ARG A 9 -13.98 13.49 -26.82
CA ARG A 9 -12.64 13.85 -27.35
C ARG A 9 -12.15 15.22 -26.89
N SER A 10 -13.06 16.18 -26.71
CA SER A 10 -12.70 17.54 -26.29
C SER A 10 -12.41 17.67 -24.79
N GLY A 11 -12.76 16.69 -23.96
CA GLY A 11 -12.62 16.72 -22.52
C GLY A 11 -13.47 17.77 -21.79
N ARG A 12 -14.28 18.56 -22.50
CA ARG A 12 -15.09 19.64 -21.91
C ARG A 12 -16.14 19.17 -20.91
N TRP A 13 -16.51 17.88 -20.96
CA TRP A 13 -17.42 17.27 -20.00
C TRP A 13 -16.80 17.11 -18.61
N LEU A 14 -15.45 17.04 -18.53
CA LEU A 14 -14.72 16.86 -17.28
C LEU A 14 -14.38 18.23 -16.68
N THR A 15 -15.35 18.84 -16.01
CA THR A 15 -15.11 20.08 -15.23
C THR A 15 -14.41 19.76 -13.92
N ALA A 16 -13.74 20.76 -13.32
CA ALA A 16 -13.09 20.61 -12.02
C ALA A 16 -14.06 20.14 -10.92
N ALA A 17 -15.33 20.61 -10.96
CA ALA A 17 -16.37 20.16 -10.02
C ALA A 17 -16.72 18.67 -10.22
N ARG A 18 -16.87 18.21 -11.45
CA ARG A 18 -17.14 16.80 -11.77
C ARG A 18 -15.93 15.92 -11.41
N ALA A 19 -14.70 16.36 -11.72
CA ALA A 19 -13.50 15.64 -11.33
C ALA A 19 -13.44 15.42 -9.82
N ARG A 20 -13.68 16.47 -9.02
CA ARG A 20 -13.76 16.35 -7.57
C ARG A 20 -14.89 15.41 -7.12
N GLY A 21 -16.08 15.55 -7.69
CA GLY A 21 -17.24 14.70 -7.35
C GLY A 21 -16.96 13.22 -7.62
N TYR A 22 -16.44 12.87 -8.80
CA TYR A 22 -16.10 11.49 -9.14
C TYR A 22 -14.98 10.94 -8.23
N SER A 23 -13.95 11.75 -7.93
CA SER A 23 -12.90 11.32 -7.02
C SER A 23 -13.40 11.05 -5.60
N LEU A 24 -14.31 11.89 -5.08
CA LEU A 24 -14.92 11.69 -3.76
C LEU A 24 -15.82 10.44 -3.72
N ILE A 25 -16.64 10.22 -4.77
CA ILE A 25 -17.48 9.03 -4.88
C ILE A 25 -16.60 7.77 -4.91
N LEU A 26 -15.55 7.77 -5.74
CA LEU A 26 -14.63 6.64 -5.82
C LEU A 26 -13.93 6.39 -4.48
N LEU A 27 -13.47 7.46 -3.82
CA LEU A 27 -12.86 7.35 -2.49
C LEU A 27 -13.84 6.75 -1.46
N ALA A 28 -15.09 7.18 -1.47
CA ALA A 28 -16.13 6.64 -0.59
C ALA A 28 -16.39 5.16 -0.87
N ILE A 29 -16.50 4.77 -2.13
CA ILE A 29 -16.67 3.36 -2.54
C ILE A 29 -15.48 2.52 -2.07
N CYS A 30 -14.24 2.98 -2.29
CA CYS A 30 -13.03 2.28 -1.85
C CYS A 30 -12.98 2.17 -0.31
N ALA A 31 -13.32 3.24 0.41
CA ALA A 31 -13.35 3.23 1.87
C ALA A 31 -14.38 2.22 2.41
N LEU A 32 -15.59 2.20 1.84
CA LEU A 32 -16.63 1.24 2.21
C LEU A 32 -16.22 -0.21 1.88
N ALA A 33 -15.61 -0.44 0.71
CA ALA A 33 -15.15 -1.75 0.30
C ALA A 33 -14.03 -2.28 1.24
N ILE A 34 -13.05 -1.44 1.57
CA ILE A 34 -11.95 -1.79 2.50
C ILE A 34 -12.50 -2.04 3.89
N THR A 35 -13.38 -1.17 4.40
CA THR A 35 -14.00 -1.33 5.72
C THR A 35 -14.82 -2.62 5.77
N GLY A 36 -15.62 -2.88 4.75
CA GLY A 36 -16.39 -4.13 4.64
C GLY A 36 -15.49 -5.36 4.58
N TRP A 37 -14.40 -5.30 3.81
CA TRP A 37 -13.43 -6.40 3.73
C TRP A 37 -12.76 -6.68 5.08
N ILE A 38 -12.32 -5.63 5.80
CA ILE A 38 -11.75 -5.77 7.14
C ILE A 38 -12.79 -6.31 8.13
N ALA A 39 -14.02 -5.82 8.09
CA ALA A 39 -15.09 -6.22 9.02
C ALA A 39 -15.50 -7.70 8.89
N VAL A 40 -15.32 -8.31 7.70
CA VAL A 40 -15.61 -9.71 7.48
C VAL A 40 -14.40 -10.63 7.61
N SER A 41 -13.22 -10.07 7.91
CA SER A 41 -11.99 -10.82 8.14
C SER A 41 -11.98 -11.45 9.54
N ASP A 42 -11.30 -12.58 9.67
CA ASP A 42 -11.07 -13.23 10.96
C ASP A 42 -9.76 -12.72 11.58
N GLY A 43 -9.86 -11.63 12.32
CA GLY A 43 -8.72 -10.90 12.86
C GLY A 43 -7.87 -10.29 11.74
N LEU A 44 -6.63 -10.76 11.62
CA LEU A 44 -5.66 -10.27 10.63
C LEU A 44 -5.62 -11.08 9.34
N ILE A 45 -6.54 -12.04 9.16
CA ILE A 45 -6.61 -12.90 7.97
C ILE A 45 -7.99 -12.74 7.33
N ASP A 46 -8.00 -12.53 6.01
CA ASP A 46 -9.24 -12.40 5.25
C ASP A 46 -9.94 -13.76 5.04
N ARG A 47 -11.14 -13.73 4.46
CA ARG A 47 -11.92 -14.93 4.17
C ARG A 47 -11.26 -15.91 3.20
N ASN A 48 -10.26 -15.47 2.45
CA ASN A 48 -9.50 -16.27 1.51
C ASN A 48 -8.22 -16.86 2.14
N GLY A 49 -8.03 -16.70 3.45
CA GLY A 49 -6.85 -17.17 4.16
C GLY A 49 -5.60 -16.30 3.93
N LYS A 50 -5.77 -15.07 3.40
CA LYS A 50 -4.65 -14.16 3.14
C LYS A 50 -4.51 -13.15 4.27
N PRO A 51 -3.27 -12.80 4.66
CA PRO A 51 -3.02 -11.73 5.62
C PRO A 51 -3.58 -10.38 5.13
N LEU A 52 -4.16 -9.60 6.03
CA LEU A 52 -4.43 -8.19 5.75
C LEU A 52 -3.10 -7.49 5.47
N GLY A 53 -3.00 -6.83 4.31
CA GLY A 53 -1.74 -6.21 3.86
C GLY A 53 -0.84 -7.15 3.04
N THR A 54 -1.26 -8.42 2.78
CA THR A 54 -0.58 -9.37 1.90
C THR A 54 0.96 -9.28 1.95
N ASP A 55 1.61 -8.59 0.99
CA ASP A 55 3.07 -8.46 0.90
C ASP A 55 3.71 -7.77 2.13
N PHE A 56 2.97 -6.99 2.89
CA PHE A 56 3.48 -6.43 4.14
C PHE A 56 3.82 -7.52 5.16
N SER A 57 3.15 -8.68 5.11
CA SER A 57 3.41 -9.79 6.02
C SER A 57 4.86 -10.28 5.94
N ASN A 58 5.44 -10.34 4.73
CA ASN A 58 6.83 -10.75 4.57
C ASN A 58 7.82 -9.73 5.16
N VAL A 59 7.52 -8.43 4.99
CA VAL A 59 8.35 -7.35 5.56
C VAL A 59 8.33 -7.41 7.08
N TYR A 60 7.15 -7.61 7.65
CA TYR A 60 6.99 -7.72 9.09
C TYR A 60 7.67 -8.99 9.66
N ALA A 61 7.51 -10.13 8.99
CA ALA A 61 8.15 -11.39 9.37
C ALA A 61 9.69 -11.29 9.33
N ALA A 62 10.24 -10.73 8.26
CA ALA A 62 11.69 -10.49 8.13
C ALA A 62 12.20 -9.51 9.20
N GLY A 63 11.44 -8.47 9.53
CA GLY A 63 11.73 -7.58 10.64
C GLY A 63 11.73 -8.30 11.99
N SER A 64 10.78 -9.19 12.22
CA SER A 64 10.70 -10.02 13.42
C SER A 64 11.89 -10.97 13.57
N LEU A 65 12.32 -11.61 12.48
CA LEU A 65 13.55 -12.42 12.44
C LEU A 65 14.78 -11.57 12.76
N THR A 66 14.84 -10.35 12.25
CA THR A 66 15.95 -9.42 12.51
C THR A 66 16.01 -9.02 13.97
N TRP A 67 14.86 -8.76 14.62
CA TRP A 67 14.78 -8.51 16.07
C TRP A 67 15.30 -9.69 16.90
N GLN A 68 15.15 -10.91 16.40
CA GLN A 68 15.66 -12.14 17.02
C GLN A 68 17.15 -12.38 16.75
N GLY A 69 17.84 -11.48 16.01
CA GLY A 69 19.24 -11.66 15.61
C GLY A 69 19.43 -12.66 14.45
N ARG A 70 18.38 -12.98 13.71
CA ARG A 70 18.36 -14.02 12.67
C ARG A 70 18.00 -13.49 11.27
N PRO A 71 18.53 -12.33 10.81
CA PRO A 71 18.09 -11.71 9.55
C PRO A 71 18.36 -12.57 8.32
N ALA A 72 19.42 -13.41 8.34
CA ALA A 72 19.76 -14.29 7.21
C ALA A 72 18.66 -15.31 6.91
N GLU A 73 17.88 -15.71 7.90
CA GLU A 73 16.79 -16.68 7.75
C GLU A 73 15.61 -16.15 6.93
N ALA A 74 15.49 -14.85 6.76
CA ALA A 74 14.50 -14.28 5.87
C ALA A 74 14.73 -14.66 4.39
N TYR A 75 15.96 -15.01 4.02
CA TYR A 75 16.30 -15.47 2.67
C TYR A 75 16.08 -16.99 2.47
N GLU A 76 15.79 -17.72 3.54
CA GLU A 76 15.47 -19.15 3.50
C GLU A 76 13.96 -19.34 3.43
N PRO A 77 13.39 -19.83 2.31
CA PRO A 77 11.93 -19.87 2.12
C PRO A 77 11.15 -20.57 3.24
N ALA A 78 11.67 -21.67 3.75
CA ALA A 78 11.01 -22.44 4.81
C ALA A 78 10.99 -21.68 6.15
N LEU A 79 12.08 -20.98 6.48
CA LEU A 79 12.21 -20.22 7.73
C LEU A 79 11.42 -18.91 7.68
N GLN A 80 11.47 -18.23 6.53
CA GLN A 80 10.64 -17.04 6.28
C GLN A 80 9.16 -17.37 6.38
N HIS A 81 8.70 -18.46 5.73
CA HIS A 81 7.29 -18.87 5.81
C HIS A 81 6.87 -19.25 7.24
N ALA A 82 7.76 -19.92 7.98
CA ALA A 82 7.49 -20.21 9.39
C ALA A 82 7.35 -18.92 10.22
N ALA A 83 8.18 -17.91 9.96
CA ALA A 83 8.08 -16.60 10.59
C ALA A 83 6.77 -15.87 10.20
N GLU A 84 6.36 -15.92 8.93
CA GLU A 84 5.06 -15.39 8.49
C GLU A 84 3.89 -16.03 9.25
N LYS A 85 3.86 -17.36 9.35
CA LYS A 85 2.83 -18.07 10.13
C LYS A 85 2.84 -17.67 11.60
N ALA A 86 4.02 -17.51 12.20
CA ALA A 86 4.17 -17.10 13.60
C ALA A 86 3.55 -15.73 13.88
N VAL A 87 3.61 -14.78 12.95
CA VAL A 87 2.96 -13.46 13.04
C VAL A 87 1.44 -13.60 13.24
N PHE A 88 0.83 -14.64 12.66
CA PHE A 88 -0.61 -14.89 12.70
C PHE A 88 -0.98 -16.02 13.66
N GLY A 89 -0.17 -16.26 14.70
CA GLY A 89 -0.46 -17.26 15.73
C GLY A 89 -0.35 -18.71 15.25
N GLY A 90 0.48 -18.99 14.25
CA GLY A 90 0.68 -20.30 13.66
C GLY A 90 -0.37 -20.71 12.62
N ARG A 91 -1.25 -19.80 12.24
CA ARG A 91 -2.26 -20.05 11.19
C ARG A 91 -1.59 -20.20 9.82
N GLU A 92 -2.17 -21.05 8.98
CA GLU A 92 -1.72 -21.19 7.59
C GLU A 92 -2.02 -19.92 6.80
N VAL A 93 -0.96 -19.39 6.18
CA VAL A 93 -0.99 -18.23 5.27
C VAL A 93 -0.18 -18.55 4.04
N PRO A 94 -0.47 -17.92 2.89
CA PRO A 94 0.37 -18.03 1.71
C PRO A 94 1.78 -17.54 1.99
N PHE A 95 2.76 -18.17 1.35
CA PHE A 95 4.16 -17.75 1.41
C PHE A 95 4.39 -16.48 0.59
N TYR A 96 4.99 -15.48 1.21
CA TYR A 96 5.47 -14.25 0.58
C TYR A 96 6.98 -14.16 0.77
N GLY A 97 7.77 -14.39 -0.30
CA GLY A 97 9.22 -14.46 -0.22
C GLY A 97 9.87 -13.11 0.08
N TRP A 98 10.97 -13.13 0.84
CA TRP A 98 11.81 -11.97 1.04
C TRP A 98 12.78 -11.79 -0.13
N HIS A 99 12.61 -10.71 -0.90
CA HIS A 99 13.40 -10.42 -2.11
C HIS A 99 14.15 -9.09 -2.03
N TYR A 100 14.16 -8.47 -0.85
CA TYR A 100 14.76 -7.15 -0.66
C TYR A 100 16.23 -7.23 -0.29
N PRO A 101 17.05 -6.22 -0.68
CA PRO A 101 18.45 -6.17 -0.31
C PRO A 101 18.65 -5.94 1.19
N PRO A 102 19.82 -6.28 1.77
CA PRO A 102 20.05 -6.26 3.21
C PRO A 102 19.78 -4.93 3.91
N PHE A 103 19.98 -3.78 3.25
CA PHE A 103 19.69 -2.49 3.85
C PHE A 103 18.20 -2.29 4.18
N PHE A 104 17.31 -3.04 3.52
CA PHE A 104 15.88 -2.92 3.76
C PHE A 104 15.43 -3.52 5.10
N PHE A 105 16.27 -4.35 5.74
CA PHE A 105 16.02 -4.79 7.11
C PHE A 105 15.90 -3.63 8.09
N ALA A 106 16.57 -2.49 7.84
CA ALA A 106 16.40 -1.30 8.68
C ALA A 106 14.94 -0.80 8.71
N VAL A 107 14.25 -0.89 7.56
CA VAL A 107 12.82 -0.56 7.45
C VAL A 107 11.97 -1.66 8.09
N ALA A 108 12.27 -2.92 7.80
CA ALA A 108 11.54 -4.07 8.33
C ALA A 108 11.54 -4.11 9.86
N VAL A 109 12.68 -3.85 10.49
CA VAL A 109 12.83 -3.76 11.96
C VAL A 109 11.94 -2.68 12.55
N LEU A 110 11.88 -1.50 11.92
CA LEU A 110 11.07 -0.38 12.43
C LEU A 110 9.58 -0.71 12.43
N VAL A 111 9.07 -1.32 11.37
CA VAL A 111 7.64 -1.69 11.30
C VAL A 111 7.31 -2.89 12.18
N ALA A 112 8.26 -3.79 12.42
CA ALA A 112 8.10 -4.94 13.32
C ALA A 112 8.28 -4.58 14.81
N ALA A 113 8.66 -3.35 15.15
CA ALA A 113 8.79 -2.87 16.52
C ALA A 113 7.44 -2.68 17.24
N VAL A 114 6.34 -2.66 16.50
CA VAL A 114 4.98 -2.48 17.00
C VAL A 114 4.09 -3.66 16.55
N PRO A 115 2.92 -3.89 17.19
CA PRO A 115 2.01 -4.94 16.76
C PRO A 115 1.64 -4.81 15.26
N TYR A 116 1.44 -5.94 14.58
CA TYR A 116 1.25 -6.04 13.14
C TYR A 116 0.26 -5.01 12.56
N ALA A 117 -0.93 -4.87 13.16
CA ALA A 117 -1.95 -3.93 12.68
C ALA A 117 -1.46 -2.47 12.69
N TRP A 118 -0.71 -2.07 13.72
CA TRP A 118 -0.12 -0.73 13.81
C TRP A 118 1.03 -0.56 12.82
N GLY A 119 1.88 -1.60 12.67
CA GLY A 119 2.93 -1.61 11.66
C GLY A 119 2.37 -1.43 10.25
N LEU A 120 1.29 -2.15 9.92
CA LEU A 120 0.59 -2.01 8.64
C LEU A 120 -0.01 -0.60 8.46
N ALA A 121 -0.66 -0.07 9.49
CA ALA A 121 -1.25 1.28 9.44
C ALA A 121 -0.18 2.36 9.22
N ILE A 122 0.95 2.27 9.92
CA ILE A 122 2.10 3.19 9.77
C ILE A 122 2.68 3.06 8.36
N TRP A 123 2.86 1.83 7.87
CA TRP A 123 3.37 1.56 6.53
C TRP A 123 2.50 2.20 5.43
N LEU A 124 1.18 1.99 5.52
CA LEU A 124 0.23 2.56 4.58
C LEU A 124 0.18 4.09 4.65
N ALA A 125 0.16 4.66 5.86
CA ALA A 125 0.14 6.10 6.07
C ALA A 125 1.42 6.78 5.55
N ALA A 126 2.59 6.21 5.84
CA ALA A 126 3.87 6.72 5.37
C ALA A 126 3.99 6.64 3.85
N SER A 127 3.60 5.50 3.25
CA SER A 127 3.59 5.31 1.80
C SER A 127 2.65 6.30 1.11
N PHE A 128 1.46 6.51 1.66
CA PHE A 128 0.49 7.48 1.14
C PHE A 128 0.99 8.92 1.28
N ALA A 129 1.59 9.28 2.41
CA ALA A 129 2.18 10.60 2.62
C ALA A 129 3.33 10.88 1.63
N ALA A 130 4.22 9.89 1.42
CA ALA A 130 5.29 9.97 0.44
C ALA A 130 4.73 10.15 -0.99
N TYR A 131 3.72 9.36 -1.36
CA TYR A 131 3.03 9.51 -2.65
C TYR A 131 2.48 10.93 -2.83
N LEU A 132 1.76 11.47 -1.84
CA LEU A 132 1.21 12.83 -1.91
C LEU A 132 2.31 13.89 -2.00
N ALA A 133 3.42 13.72 -1.30
CA ALA A 133 4.56 14.63 -1.37
C ALA A 133 5.17 14.69 -2.77
N VAL A 134 5.38 13.52 -3.39
CA VAL A 134 5.89 13.41 -4.77
C VAL A 134 4.90 14.03 -5.76
N MET A 135 3.61 13.72 -5.66
CA MET A 135 2.59 14.30 -6.54
C MET A 135 2.52 15.84 -6.45
N ARG A 136 2.64 16.37 -5.22
CA ARG A 136 2.69 17.83 -5.02
C ARG A 136 3.98 18.44 -5.59
N ALA A 137 5.12 17.77 -5.49
CA ALA A 137 6.37 18.23 -6.06
C ALA A 137 6.30 18.30 -7.59
N ILE A 138 5.77 17.24 -8.23
CA ILE A 138 5.56 17.19 -9.69
C ILE A 138 4.60 18.31 -10.15
N GLY A 139 3.47 18.47 -9.44
CA GLY A 139 2.49 19.51 -9.76
C GLY A 139 3.08 20.92 -9.70
N ARG A 140 3.93 21.21 -8.71
CA ARG A 140 4.62 22.50 -8.58
C ARG A 140 5.65 22.73 -9.70
N ALA A 141 6.42 21.71 -10.07
CA ALA A 141 7.38 21.78 -11.16
C ALA A 141 6.68 22.08 -12.49
N SER A 142 5.61 21.37 -12.82
CA SER A 142 4.81 21.55 -14.03
C SER A 142 4.17 22.95 -14.14
N CYS A 143 3.74 23.52 -13.01
CA CYS A 143 3.21 24.90 -13.01
C CYS A 143 4.30 25.94 -13.25
N ARG A 144 5.53 25.68 -12.80
CA ARG A 144 6.67 26.62 -12.94
C ARG A 144 7.17 26.71 -14.38
N GLU A 145 7.17 25.60 -15.14
CA GLU A 145 7.55 25.58 -16.55
C GLU A 145 6.60 26.39 -17.44
N ARG A 146 5.29 26.37 -17.16
CA ARG A 146 4.30 27.15 -17.95
C ARG A 146 4.48 28.66 -17.86
N VAL A 147 5.13 29.16 -16.83
CA VAL A 147 5.38 30.60 -16.64
C VAL A 147 6.58 31.07 -17.46
N TYR A 148 7.50 30.17 -17.87
CA TYR A 148 8.72 30.53 -18.61
C TYR A 148 8.63 30.37 -20.12
N HIS A 149 7.50 29.88 -20.68
CA HIS A 149 7.22 29.85 -22.13
C HIS A 149 5.95 30.66 -22.44
N PRO A 150 6.00 32.02 -22.46
CA PRO A 150 4.94 32.77 -23.13
C PRO A 150 5.09 32.52 -24.63
N VAL A 151 4.03 32.02 -25.26
CA VAL A 151 3.88 31.90 -26.72
C VAL A 151 3.77 33.31 -27.31
#